data_c7430c6c2f92433cfbd1229b3edf0386
#
_entry.id   c7430c6c2f92433cfbd1229b3edf0386
#
_cell.length_a   1.000
_cell.length_b   1.000
_cell.length_c   1.000
_cell.angle_alpha   90.00
_cell.angle_beta   90.00
_cell.angle_gamma   90.00
#
_symmetry.space_group_name_H-M   'P 1'
#
loop_
_entity.id
_entity.type
_entity.pdbx_description
1 polymer ?
#
loop_
_entity_poly.entity_id
_entity_poly.type
_entity_poly.pdbx_seq_one_letter_code
_entity_poly.pdbx_strand_id
1 'polypeptide(L)'
;MILGMHRSGTSTISGVLHMNKIIMGTYQNFWPRHLSQNPKGFYENYDFRKINDQLLKRSGYDVKSYSTDIPEINKSDKLSNTMKILIEKSNLLYPDWGWKDPRTCLTAMHWANAIEELDLGMELKIIFMARKASSVSRSLKKRNNLSIKQGLSIWESYTKKALNFLEETTYPRYYCSFEDLLKEPVQVCSSLFNFIGMDWDSQIVEKFIDPSISTSEQGNQFTYPSSINSLEKKIYSLINEYT
;
A
#
# COMPACT_ATOMS: atom_id res chain seq x y z
N MET A 1 -6.67 -2.16 -5.62
CA MET A 1 -6.25 -1.94 -4.21
C MET A 1 -4.74 -2.01 -4.09
N ILE A 2 -4.11 -1.04 -3.38
CA ILE A 2 -2.66 -1.04 -3.18
C ILE A 2 -2.35 -1.42 -1.74
N LEU A 3 -1.57 -2.48 -1.56
CA LEU A 3 -1.05 -2.96 -0.30
C LEU A 3 0.44 -2.62 -0.16
N GLY A 4 0.86 -2.36 1.03
CA GLY A 4 2.26 -2.11 1.39
C GLY A 4 2.37 -1.37 2.70
N MET A 5 3.38 -1.72 3.47
CA MET A 5 3.66 -1.09 4.77
C MET A 5 3.89 0.42 4.62
N HIS A 6 3.65 1.17 5.68
CA HIS A 6 4.09 2.57 5.76
C HIS A 6 5.54 2.73 5.31
N ARG A 7 5.83 3.74 4.51
CA ARG A 7 7.18 4.06 4.00
C ARG A 7 7.73 3.07 2.96
N SER A 8 6.89 2.21 2.37
CA SER A 8 7.29 1.28 1.30
C SER A 8 7.16 1.85 -0.12
N GLY A 9 6.95 3.15 -0.30
CA GLY A 9 6.82 3.75 -1.63
C GLY A 9 5.40 3.68 -2.22
N THR A 10 4.42 3.22 -1.45
CA THR A 10 3.02 3.14 -1.91
C THR A 10 2.46 4.47 -2.40
N SER A 11 2.90 5.61 -1.85
CA SER A 11 2.49 6.93 -2.35
C SER A 11 3.03 7.23 -3.75
N THR A 12 4.23 6.75 -4.07
CA THR A 12 4.83 6.96 -5.39
C THR A 12 4.03 6.22 -6.44
N ILE A 13 3.78 4.92 -6.24
CA ILE A 13 3.00 4.14 -7.20
C ILE A 13 1.55 4.65 -7.31
N SER A 14 0.93 5.05 -6.18
CA SER A 14 -0.41 5.64 -6.21
C SER A 14 -0.47 6.94 -6.98
N GLY A 15 0.57 7.76 -6.87
CA GLY A 15 0.68 9.00 -7.65
C GLY A 15 0.83 8.73 -9.15
N VAL A 16 1.67 7.78 -9.52
CA VAL A 16 1.82 7.34 -10.93
C VAL A 16 0.48 6.87 -11.50
N LEU A 17 -0.25 6.03 -10.77
CA LEU A 17 -1.57 5.55 -11.19
C LEU A 17 -2.56 6.70 -11.34
N HIS A 18 -2.61 7.60 -10.35
CA HIS A 18 -3.53 8.74 -10.35
C HIS A 18 -3.27 9.68 -11.53
N MET A 19 -2.01 10.01 -11.80
CA MET A 19 -1.62 10.87 -12.92
C MET A 19 -1.89 10.21 -14.29
N ASN A 20 -1.96 8.87 -14.33
CA ASN A 20 -2.37 8.09 -15.51
C ASN A 20 -3.86 7.68 -15.45
N LYS A 21 -4.71 8.49 -14.83
CA LYS A 21 -6.18 8.41 -14.86
C LYS A 21 -6.82 7.29 -14.03
N ILE A 22 -6.06 6.51 -13.28
CA ILE A 22 -6.63 5.59 -12.29
C ILE A 22 -6.88 6.37 -11.01
N ILE A 23 -8.11 6.77 -10.78
CA ILE A 23 -8.46 7.75 -9.76
C ILE A 23 -8.26 7.20 -8.34
N MET A 24 -7.30 7.73 -7.60
CA MET A 24 -7.00 7.36 -6.21
C MET A 24 -7.76 8.20 -5.18
N GLY A 25 -8.64 9.07 -5.63
CA GLY A 25 -9.42 10.01 -4.85
C GLY A 25 -9.41 11.40 -5.48
N THR A 26 -10.19 12.34 -4.96
CA THR A 26 -10.19 13.73 -5.41
C THR A 26 -9.26 14.58 -4.57
N TYR A 27 -8.89 15.76 -5.08
CA TYR A 27 -8.02 16.69 -4.36
C TYR A 27 -8.58 17.08 -2.98
N GLN A 28 -9.91 17.14 -2.83
CA GLN A 28 -10.55 17.51 -1.56
C GLN A 28 -10.47 16.42 -0.51
N ASN A 29 -10.41 15.15 -0.90
CA ASN A 29 -10.39 14.03 0.03
C ASN A 29 -9.07 13.26 0.10
N PHE A 30 -7.97 13.79 -0.47
CA PHE A 30 -6.63 13.27 -0.19
C PHE A 30 -6.14 13.71 1.20
N TRP A 31 -5.55 12.76 1.92
CA TRP A 31 -5.05 13.01 3.27
C TRP A 31 -3.60 12.58 3.45
N PRO A 32 -2.76 13.41 4.03
CA PRO A 32 -2.74 14.87 3.92
C PRO A 32 -2.39 15.28 2.48
N ARG A 33 -2.75 16.49 2.08
CA ARG A 33 -2.54 16.94 0.68
C ARG A 33 -1.06 17.03 0.32
N HIS A 34 -0.30 17.78 1.09
CA HIS A 34 1.16 17.94 0.94
C HIS A 34 1.80 18.14 2.30
N LEU A 35 2.93 17.48 2.53
CA LEU A 35 3.80 17.69 3.70
C LEU A 35 5.26 17.67 3.25
N SER A 36 6.13 18.33 4.01
CA SER A 36 7.59 18.31 3.76
C SER A 36 8.18 16.92 3.63
N GLN A 37 7.58 15.93 4.31
CA GLN A 37 8.00 14.52 4.29
C GLN A 37 7.55 13.78 3.02
N ASN A 38 6.62 14.34 2.26
CA ASN A 38 6.14 13.81 0.98
C ASN A 38 5.60 14.96 0.12
N PRO A 39 6.48 15.71 -0.56
CA PRO A 39 6.10 16.91 -1.31
C PRO A 39 5.19 16.60 -2.50
N LYS A 40 5.19 15.36 -3.00
CA LYS A 40 4.33 14.91 -4.11
C LYS A 40 2.95 14.41 -3.66
N GLY A 41 2.66 14.42 -2.34
CA GLY A 41 1.38 13.97 -1.78
C GLY A 41 1.35 12.50 -1.40
N PHE A 42 0.37 12.13 -0.58
CA PHE A 42 0.24 10.75 -0.09
C PHE A 42 -0.71 9.90 -0.93
N TYR A 43 -1.61 10.49 -1.69
CA TYR A 43 -2.64 9.79 -2.46
C TYR A 43 -3.44 8.78 -1.61
N GLU A 44 -3.71 9.16 -0.36
CA GLU A 44 -4.57 8.42 0.56
C GLU A 44 -5.95 9.06 0.53
N ASN A 45 -6.94 8.32 0.06
CA ASN A 45 -8.33 8.75 0.12
C ASN A 45 -8.79 8.78 1.58
N TYR A 46 -9.25 9.94 2.03
CA TYR A 46 -9.64 10.16 3.42
C TYR A 46 -10.78 9.24 3.88
N ASP A 47 -11.73 8.95 2.99
CA ASP A 47 -12.90 8.14 3.35
C ASP A 47 -12.50 6.67 3.58
N PHE A 48 -11.68 6.09 2.70
CA PHE A 48 -11.12 4.75 2.90
C PHE A 48 -10.27 4.67 4.17
N ARG A 49 -9.40 5.65 4.36
CA ARG A 49 -8.58 5.75 5.57
C ARG A 49 -9.41 5.81 6.84
N LYS A 50 -10.46 6.63 6.86
CA LYS A 50 -11.36 6.79 8.02
C LYS A 50 -12.04 5.48 8.40
N ILE A 51 -12.47 4.71 7.41
CA ILE A 51 -13.07 3.39 7.65
C ILE A 51 -12.03 2.42 8.23
N ASN A 52 -10.82 2.38 7.67
CA ASN A 52 -9.72 1.58 8.21
C ASN A 52 -9.42 1.94 9.68
N ASP A 53 -9.29 3.24 9.99
CA ASP A 53 -9.07 3.71 11.36
C ASP A 53 -10.20 3.27 12.31
N GLN A 54 -11.45 3.31 11.84
CA GLN A 54 -12.61 2.89 12.65
C GLN A 54 -12.64 1.38 12.90
N LEU A 55 -12.34 0.56 11.88
CA LEU A 55 -12.26 -0.90 12.03
C LEU A 55 -11.18 -1.29 13.04
N LEU A 56 -9.99 -0.74 12.87
CA LEU A 56 -8.84 -1.02 13.75
C LEU A 56 -9.14 -0.59 15.19
N LYS A 57 -9.66 0.63 15.37
CA LYS A 57 -10.01 1.15 16.70
C LYS A 57 -11.08 0.31 17.39
N ARG A 58 -12.12 -0.15 16.67
CA ARG A 58 -13.15 -1.03 17.25
C ARG A 58 -12.61 -2.38 17.68
N SER A 59 -11.56 -2.87 17.00
CA SER A 59 -10.85 -4.10 17.35
C SER A 59 -9.76 -3.89 18.42
N GLY A 60 -9.71 -2.71 19.05
CA GLY A 60 -8.75 -2.40 20.10
C GLY A 60 -7.35 -2.03 19.60
N TYR A 61 -7.17 -1.78 18.29
CA TYR A 61 -5.87 -1.44 17.75
C TYR A 61 -5.73 0.07 17.46
N ASP A 62 -4.79 0.70 18.13
CA ASP A 62 -4.38 2.07 17.80
C ASP A 62 -3.14 2.04 16.89
N VAL A 63 -3.30 2.47 15.65
CA VAL A 63 -2.19 2.55 14.66
C VAL A 63 -1.04 3.42 15.15
N LYS A 64 -1.32 4.42 15.98
CA LYS A 64 -0.30 5.31 16.55
C LYS A 64 0.51 4.68 17.68
N SER A 65 0.04 3.57 18.24
CA SER A 65 0.79 2.82 19.24
C SER A 65 2.03 2.16 18.68
N TYR A 66 2.04 1.91 17.36
CA TYR A 66 3.06 1.10 16.68
C TYR A 66 3.24 -0.28 17.33
N SER A 67 2.17 -0.83 17.90
CA SER A 67 2.17 -2.18 18.44
C SER A 67 2.32 -3.21 17.31
N THR A 68 3.04 -4.27 17.59
CA THR A 68 3.13 -5.45 16.72
C THR A 68 2.08 -6.50 17.06
N ASP A 69 1.44 -6.34 18.21
CA ASP A 69 0.30 -7.15 18.64
C ASP A 69 -0.96 -6.61 17.94
N ILE A 70 -1.20 -7.12 16.73
CA ILE A 70 -2.32 -6.73 15.90
C ILE A 70 -3.45 -7.73 16.14
N PRO A 71 -4.55 -7.30 16.77
CA PRO A 71 -5.68 -8.19 17.06
C PRO A 71 -6.35 -8.67 15.76
N GLU A 72 -7.20 -9.66 15.90
CA GLU A 72 -8.16 -10.00 14.84
C GLU A 72 -9.11 -8.80 14.62
N ILE A 73 -9.31 -8.46 13.36
CA ILE A 73 -10.16 -7.32 13.02
C ILE A 73 -11.61 -7.78 12.95
N ASN A 74 -12.40 -7.32 13.90
CA ASN A 74 -13.80 -7.73 14.05
C ASN A 74 -14.69 -7.17 12.93
N LYS A 75 -15.53 -8.04 12.35
CA LYS A 75 -16.56 -7.62 11.41
C LYS A 75 -17.53 -6.62 12.09
N SER A 76 -17.96 -5.63 11.34
CA SER A 76 -18.96 -4.65 11.78
C SER A 76 -19.91 -4.35 10.63
N ASP A 77 -21.17 -4.77 10.76
CA ASP A 77 -22.17 -4.59 9.71
C ASP A 77 -22.34 -3.12 9.32
N LYS A 78 -22.28 -2.21 10.30
CA LYS A 78 -22.32 -0.76 10.03
C LYS A 78 -21.15 -0.31 9.17
N LEU A 79 -19.93 -0.77 9.44
CA LEU A 79 -18.76 -0.40 8.66
C LEU A 79 -18.73 -1.13 7.32
N SER A 80 -19.18 -2.38 7.26
CA SER A 80 -19.35 -3.12 6.01
C SER A 80 -20.31 -2.38 5.07
N ASN A 81 -21.46 -1.93 5.56
CA ASN A 81 -22.39 -1.11 4.76
C ASN A 81 -21.76 0.22 4.32
N THR A 82 -20.98 0.87 5.20
CA THR A 82 -20.27 2.11 4.83
C THR A 82 -19.22 1.85 3.75
N MET A 83 -18.50 0.73 3.80
CA MET A 83 -17.58 0.30 2.75
C MET A 83 -18.30 0.13 1.42
N LYS A 84 -19.41 -0.60 1.41
CA LYS A 84 -20.22 -0.84 0.21
C LYS A 84 -20.67 0.46 -0.45
N ILE A 85 -21.25 1.38 0.33
CA ILE A 85 -21.64 2.70 -0.17
C ILE A 85 -20.48 3.45 -0.80
N LEU A 86 -19.28 3.39 -0.18
CA LEU A 86 -18.11 4.07 -0.71
C LEU A 86 -17.59 3.42 -2.01
N ILE A 87 -17.64 2.08 -2.09
CA ILE A 87 -17.29 1.31 -3.29
C ILE A 87 -18.26 1.62 -4.42
N GLU A 88 -19.57 1.53 -4.19
CA GLU A 88 -20.63 1.85 -5.17
C GLU A 88 -20.48 3.28 -5.70
N LYS A 89 -20.27 4.25 -4.80
CA LYS A 89 -20.03 5.64 -5.18
C LYS A 89 -18.78 5.79 -6.06
N SER A 90 -17.68 5.11 -5.71
CA SER A 90 -16.44 5.18 -6.49
C SER A 90 -16.63 4.56 -7.86
N ASN A 91 -17.30 3.41 -7.94
CA ASN A 91 -17.58 2.70 -9.17
C ASN A 91 -18.55 3.47 -10.10
N LEU A 92 -19.49 4.22 -9.53
CA LEU A 92 -20.39 5.08 -10.29
C LEU A 92 -19.67 6.31 -10.87
N LEU A 93 -18.71 6.87 -10.14
CA LEU A 93 -18.06 8.13 -10.50
C LEU A 93 -16.87 7.95 -11.44
N TYR A 94 -16.19 6.80 -11.36
CA TYR A 94 -14.93 6.60 -12.05
C TYR A 94 -14.90 5.23 -12.75
N PRO A 95 -14.53 5.19 -14.06
CA PRO A 95 -14.37 3.90 -14.76
C PRO A 95 -13.22 3.08 -14.14
N ASP A 96 -12.10 3.75 -13.82
CA ASP A 96 -10.91 3.15 -13.24
C ASP A 96 -10.52 3.90 -11.98
N TRP A 97 -10.50 3.18 -10.88
CA TRP A 97 -10.22 3.77 -9.59
C TRP A 97 -9.53 2.79 -8.63
N GLY A 98 -8.97 3.33 -7.59
CA GLY A 98 -8.36 2.53 -6.55
C GLY A 98 -8.18 3.31 -5.26
N TRP A 99 -7.66 2.65 -4.27
CA TRP A 99 -7.26 3.30 -3.03
C TRP A 99 -5.95 2.74 -2.50
N LYS A 100 -5.30 3.57 -1.74
CA LYS A 100 -4.11 3.22 -1.00
C LYS A 100 -4.19 3.79 0.40
N ASP A 101 -4.08 2.93 1.37
CA ASP A 101 -3.80 3.25 2.76
C ASP A 101 -2.97 2.11 3.35
N PRO A 102 -1.83 2.36 3.99
CA PRO A 102 -1.02 1.30 4.59
C PRO A 102 -1.78 0.41 5.59
N ARG A 103 -2.84 0.94 6.23
CA ARG A 103 -3.73 0.18 7.12
C ARG A 103 -4.50 -0.91 6.41
N THR A 104 -4.70 -0.77 5.10
CA THR A 104 -5.38 -1.79 4.29
C THR A 104 -4.64 -3.12 4.35
N CYS A 105 -3.33 -3.16 4.62
CA CYS A 105 -2.63 -4.41 4.90
C CYS A 105 -3.26 -5.22 6.05
N LEU A 106 -3.97 -4.57 6.97
CA LEU A 106 -4.61 -5.18 8.13
C LEU A 106 -6.12 -5.41 7.92
N THR A 107 -6.73 -4.75 6.95
CA THR A 107 -8.19 -4.72 6.73
C THR A 107 -8.59 -5.22 5.34
N ALA A 108 -7.63 -5.71 4.55
CA ALA A 108 -7.83 -6.05 3.14
C ALA A 108 -9.00 -7.04 2.93
N MET A 109 -9.12 -8.05 3.77
CA MET A 109 -10.19 -9.05 3.69
C MET A 109 -11.58 -8.41 3.85
N HIS A 110 -11.73 -7.40 4.73
CA HIS A 110 -13.03 -6.71 4.90
C HIS A 110 -13.42 -5.92 3.64
N TRP A 111 -12.46 -5.31 2.95
CA TRP A 111 -12.70 -4.63 1.68
C TRP A 111 -13.02 -5.61 0.55
N ALA A 112 -12.30 -6.72 0.48
CA ALA A 112 -12.55 -7.77 -0.50
C ALA A 112 -13.96 -8.35 -0.34
N ASN A 113 -14.34 -8.72 0.88
CA ASN A 113 -15.68 -9.21 1.18
C ASN A 113 -16.78 -8.20 0.82
N ALA A 114 -16.54 -6.91 1.10
CA ALA A 114 -17.52 -5.85 0.75
C ALA A 114 -17.68 -5.71 -0.77
N ILE A 115 -16.61 -5.89 -1.55
CA ILE A 115 -16.66 -5.87 -3.02
C ILE A 115 -17.41 -7.10 -3.54
N GLU A 116 -17.11 -8.29 -3.03
CA GLU A 116 -17.80 -9.54 -3.42
C GLU A 116 -19.29 -9.49 -3.11
N GLU A 117 -19.65 -9.02 -1.92
CA GLU A 117 -21.06 -8.90 -1.48
C GLU A 117 -21.85 -7.88 -2.33
N LEU A 118 -21.22 -6.97 -3.05
CA LEU A 118 -21.88 -5.99 -3.94
C LEU A 118 -22.17 -6.54 -5.33
N ASP A 119 -21.41 -7.52 -5.81
CA ASP A 119 -21.57 -8.15 -7.13
C ASP A 119 -21.72 -7.14 -8.29
N LEU A 120 -20.89 -6.11 -8.31
CA LEU A 120 -20.97 -5.03 -9.31
C LEU A 120 -20.31 -5.37 -10.65
N GLY A 121 -19.86 -6.60 -10.85
CA GLY A 121 -19.11 -7.01 -12.05
C GLY A 121 -17.74 -6.33 -12.20
N MET A 122 -17.24 -5.71 -11.15
CA MET A 122 -15.91 -5.08 -11.14
C MET A 122 -14.82 -6.09 -10.82
N GLU A 123 -13.65 -5.93 -11.45
CA GLU A 123 -12.48 -6.75 -11.16
C GLU A 123 -11.59 -6.06 -10.11
N LEU A 124 -11.35 -6.74 -8.99
CA LEU A 124 -10.40 -6.27 -7.99
C LEU A 124 -8.99 -6.74 -8.34
N LYS A 125 -8.12 -5.81 -8.76
CA LYS A 125 -6.68 -6.03 -8.94
C LYS A 125 -5.90 -5.52 -7.74
N ILE A 126 -4.89 -6.27 -7.30
CA ILE A 126 -4.09 -5.95 -6.12
C ILE A 126 -2.65 -5.65 -6.53
N ILE A 127 -2.13 -4.54 -6.06
CA ILE A 127 -0.73 -4.16 -6.23
C ILE A 127 -0.07 -4.24 -4.86
N PHE A 128 0.93 -5.11 -4.71
CA PHE A 128 1.73 -5.20 -3.49
C PHE A 128 3.07 -4.48 -3.68
N MET A 129 3.25 -3.39 -2.94
CA MET A 129 4.47 -2.59 -2.97
C MET A 129 5.37 -2.96 -1.79
N ALA A 130 6.50 -3.59 -2.10
CA ALA A 130 7.54 -3.94 -1.15
C ALA A 130 8.60 -2.84 -1.00
N ARG A 131 9.34 -2.91 0.09
CA ARG A 131 10.58 -2.17 0.31
C ARG A 131 11.43 -2.90 1.35
N LYS A 132 12.76 -2.80 1.25
CA LYS A 132 13.68 -3.40 2.21
C LYS A 132 13.34 -3.00 3.65
N ALA A 133 13.27 -3.97 4.53
CA ALA A 133 12.91 -3.78 5.94
C ALA A 133 13.80 -2.73 6.64
N SER A 134 15.11 -2.74 6.33
CA SER A 134 16.04 -1.73 6.83
C SER A 134 15.70 -0.31 6.40
N SER A 135 15.31 -0.14 5.13
CA SER A 135 14.97 1.18 4.58
C SER A 135 13.69 1.72 5.19
N VAL A 136 12.69 0.84 5.41
CA VAL A 136 11.44 1.20 6.09
C VAL A 136 11.72 1.57 7.55
N SER A 137 12.49 0.76 8.29
CA SER A 137 12.77 1.01 9.71
C SER A 137 13.59 2.30 9.92
N ARG A 138 14.58 2.59 9.07
CA ARG A 138 15.29 3.89 9.08
C ARG A 138 14.33 5.06 8.83
N SER A 139 13.45 4.92 7.85
CA SER A 139 12.46 5.96 7.53
C SER A 139 11.48 6.20 8.68
N LEU A 140 11.07 5.15 9.40
CA LEU A 140 10.23 5.24 10.60
C LEU A 140 10.99 5.88 11.78
N LYS A 141 12.27 5.53 11.96
CA LYS A 141 13.13 6.19 12.95
C LYS A 141 13.19 7.70 12.71
N LYS A 142 13.47 8.11 11.49
CA LYS A 142 13.58 9.54 11.11
C LYS A 142 12.27 10.30 11.30
N ARG A 143 11.14 9.68 10.93
CA ARG A 143 9.82 10.35 10.95
C ARG A 143 9.12 10.28 12.29
N ASN A 144 9.17 9.14 12.95
CA ASN A 144 8.34 8.81 14.11
C ASN A 144 9.15 8.55 15.38
N ASN A 145 10.47 8.71 15.31
CA ASN A 145 11.42 8.45 16.39
C ASN A 145 11.35 7.02 16.96
N LEU A 146 10.95 6.04 16.12
CA LEU A 146 10.94 4.63 16.51
C LEU A 146 12.36 4.07 16.51
N SER A 147 12.64 3.10 17.40
CA SER A 147 13.87 2.33 17.29
C SER A 147 13.89 1.49 16.01
N ILE A 148 15.07 1.16 15.50
CA ILE A 148 15.21 0.27 14.34
C ILE A 148 14.51 -1.07 14.60
N LYS A 149 14.67 -1.63 15.79
CA LYS A 149 14.04 -2.90 16.19
C LYS A 149 12.50 -2.82 16.09
N GLN A 150 11.90 -1.75 16.62
CA GLN A 150 10.45 -1.53 16.48
C GLN A 150 10.05 -1.38 15.03
N GLY A 151 10.78 -0.59 14.23
CA GLY A 151 10.50 -0.41 12.81
C GLY A 151 10.53 -1.72 12.02
N LEU A 152 11.50 -2.60 12.31
CA LEU A 152 11.60 -3.95 11.72
C LEU A 152 10.42 -4.84 12.12
N SER A 153 10.07 -4.85 13.41
CA SER A 153 8.95 -5.68 13.91
C SER A 153 7.61 -5.24 13.32
N ILE A 154 7.37 -3.92 13.19
CA ILE A 154 6.15 -3.41 12.57
C ILE A 154 6.13 -3.74 11.07
N TRP A 155 7.28 -3.60 10.37
CA TRP A 155 7.40 -3.99 8.98
C TRP A 155 7.02 -5.47 8.78
N GLU A 156 7.55 -6.33 9.63
CA GLU A 156 7.25 -7.78 9.61
C GLU A 156 5.75 -8.05 9.82
N SER A 157 5.14 -7.42 10.83
CA SER A 157 3.73 -7.66 11.16
C SER A 157 2.78 -7.23 10.04
N TYR A 158 2.95 -6.02 9.50
CA TYR A 158 2.12 -5.53 8.40
C TYR A 158 2.32 -6.33 7.12
N THR A 159 3.57 -6.67 6.83
CA THR A 159 3.91 -7.43 5.63
C THR A 159 3.35 -8.84 5.69
N LYS A 160 3.46 -9.53 6.82
CA LYS A 160 2.85 -10.85 7.03
C LYS A 160 1.34 -10.80 6.84
N LYS A 161 0.64 -9.83 7.42
CA LYS A 161 -0.82 -9.69 7.26
C LYS A 161 -1.21 -9.48 5.80
N ALA A 162 -0.49 -8.63 5.07
CA ALA A 162 -0.76 -8.42 3.65
C ALA A 162 -0.48 -9.67 2.80
N LEU A 163 0.61 -10.39 3.06
CA LEU A 163 0.92 -11.63 2.34
C LEU A 163 -0.08 -12.74 2.65
N ASN A 164 -0.48 -12.90 3.90
CA ASN A 164 -1.52 -13.88 4.27
C ASN A 164 -2.80 -13.63 3.49
N PHE A 165 -3.27 -12.37 3.43
CA PHE A 165 -4.42 -12.01 2.61
C PHE A 165 -4.23 -12.40 1.13
N LEU A 166 -3.03 -12.14 0.57
CA LEU A 166 -2.74 -12.51 -0.80
C LEU A 166 -2.69 -14.04 -1.01
N GLU A 167 -2.24 -14.81 -0.04
CA GLU A 167 -2.21 -16.28 -0.09
C GLU A 167 -3.60 -16.92 0.08
N GLU A 168 -4.46 -16.29 0.88
CA GLU A 168 -5.83 -16.74 1.15
C GLU A 168 -6.83 -16.40 0.03
N THR A 169 -6.43 -15.56 -0.94
CA THR A 169 -7.32 -15.08 -2.01
C THR A 169 -6.77 -15.38 -3.40
N THR A 170 -7.66 -15.37 -4.39
CA THR A 170 -7.31 -15.64 -5.81
C THR A 170 -7.31 -14.40 -6.68
N TYR A 171 -7.45 -13.21 -6.12
CA TYR A 171 -7.44 -11.97 -6.88
C TYR A 171 -6.17 -11.81 -7.71
N PRO A 172 -6.27 -11.29 -8.96
CA PRO A 172 -5.11 -10.90 -9.73
C PRO A 172 -4.21 -9.95 -8.93
N ARG A 173 -2.91 -10.24 -8.91
CA ARG A 173 -1.94 -9.51 -8.10
C ARG A 173 -0.66 -9.20 -8.86
N TYR A 174 -0.11 -8.05 -8.58
CA TYR A 174 1.17 -7.58 -9.09
C TYR A 174 2.09 -7.24 -7.91
N TYR A 175 3.32 -7.75 -7.97
CA TYR A 175 4.33 -7.48 -6.95
C TYR A 175 5.39 -6.55 -7.52
N CYS A 176 5.76 -5.51 -6.78
CA CYS A 176 6.87 -4.65 -7.13
C CYS A 176 7.62 -4.15 -5.90
N SER A 177 8.88 -3.77 -6.07
CA SER A 177 9.67 -3.14 -5.02
C SER A 177 9.86 -1.65 -5.28
N PHE A 178 10.03 -0.89 -4.20
CA PHE A 178 10.38 0.51 -4.30
C PHE A 178 11.78 0.71 -4.87
N GLU A 179 12.67 -0.21 -4.61
CA GLU A 179 14.04 -0.21 -5.12
C GLU A 179 14.04 -0.33 -6.65
N ASP A 180 13.30 -1.30 -7.21
CA ASP A 180 13.20 -1.47 -8.66
C ASP A 180 12.46 -0.31 -9.32
N LEU A 181 11.40 0.18 -8.68
CA LEU A 181 10.67 1.36 -9.16
C LEU A 181 11.58 2.61 -9.27
N LEU A 182 12.55 2.78 -8.37
CA LEU A 182 13.50 3.89 -8.47
C LEU A 182 14.59 3.64 -9.49
N LYS A 183 15.00 2.39 -9.67
CA LYS A 183 16.09 2.01 -10.59
C LYS A 183 15.62 2.00 -12.06
N GLU A 184 14.45 1.43 -12.29
CA GLU A 184 13.90 1.18 -13.63
C GLU A 184 12.42 1.59 -13.71
N PRO A 185 12.11 2.89 -13.48
CA PRO A 185 10.72 3.35 -13.31
C PRO A 185 9.83 3.05 -14.52
N VAL A 186 10.35 3.23 -15.72
CA VAL A 186 9.61 2.99 -16.98
C VAL A 186 9.30 1.51 -17.15
N GLN A 187 10.26 0.63 -16.89
CA GLN A 187 10.08 -0.82 -17.03
C GLN A 187 9.06 -1.36 -16.02
N VAL A 188 9.21 -0.99 -14.73
CA VAL A 188 8.28 -1.42 -13.67
C VAL A 188 6.86 -0.91 -13.95
N CYS A 189 6.72 0.34 -14.39
CA CYS A 189 5.40 0.89 -14.74
C CYS A 189 4.83 0.25 -16.01
N SER A 190 5.63 -0.06 -17.03
CA SER A 190 5.18 -0.79 -18.21
C SER A 190 4.56 -2.15 -17.82
N SER A 191 5.27 -2.93 -17.01
CA SER A 191 4.77 -4.21 -16.50
C SER A 191 3.49 -4.05 -15.67
N LEU A 192 3.46 -3.04 -14.79
CA LEU A 192 2.29 -2.72 -13.97
C LEU A 192 1.06 -2.36 -14.82
N PHE A 193 1.21 -1.48 -15.81
CA PHE A 193 0.10 -1.04 -16.63
C PHE A 193 -0.39 -2.15 -17.58
N ASN A 194 0.51 -3.02 -18.07
CA ASN A 194 0.14 -4.25 -18.76
C ASN A 194 -0.70 -5.17 -17.87
N PHE A 195 -0.31 -5.35 -16.60
CA PHE A 195 -1.11 -6.11 -15.63
C PHE A 195 -2.49 -5.49 -15.40
N ILE A 196 -2.56 -4.17 -15.30
CA ILE A 196 -3.84 -3.47 -15.11
C ILE A 196 -4.69 -3.51 -16.38
N GLY A 197 -4.06 -3.58 -17.55
CA GLY A 197 -4.73 -3.55 -18.86
C GLY A 197 -5.11 -2.14 -19.30
N MET A 198 -4.28 -1.13 -18.98
CA MET A 198 -4.53 0.27 -19.30
C MET A 198 -3.35 0.92 -20.01
N ASP A 199 -3.66 1.86 -20.90
CA ASP A 199 -2.68 2.74 -21.50
C ASP A 199 -2.10 3.71 -20.46
N TRP A 200 -0.85 4.11 -20.64
CA TRP A 200 -0.14 5.01 -19.75
C TRP A 200 0.87 5.90 -20.50
N ASP A 201 1.30 6.97 -19.85
CA ASP A 201 2.26 7.92 -20.38
C ASP A 201 3.60 7.80 -19.62
N SER A 202 4.65 7.37 -20.31
CA SER A 202 5.99 7.24 -19.76
C SER A 202 6.58 8.58 -19.30
N GLN A 203 6.24 9.68 -19.95
CA GLN A 203 6.71 11.02 -19.55
C GLN A 203 6.16 11.44 -18.18
N ILE A 204 4.92 11.01 -17.86
CA ILE A 204 4.35 11.22 -16.53
C ILE A 204 5.20 10.47 -15.49
N VAL A 205 5.57 9.22 -15.76
CA VAL A 205 6.37 8.39 -14.85
C VAL A 205 7.75 9.01 -14.62
N GLU A 206 8.45 9.37 -15.69
CA GLU A 206 9.79 9.98 -15.64
C GLU A 206 9.81 11.30 -14.85
N LYS A 207 8.79 12.13 -15.02
CA LYS A 207 8.65 13.40 -14.28
C LYS A 207 8.22 13.18 -12.82
N PHE A 208 7.40 12.15 -12.57
CA PHE A 208 6.85 11.92 -11.25
C PHE A 208 7.82 11.18 -10.33
N ILE A 209 8.55 10.18 -10.85
CA ILE A 209 9.51 9.40 -10.07
C ILE A 209 10.86 10.10 -10.09
N ASP A 210 11.24 10.64 -8.95
CA ASP A 210 12.52 11.31 -8.75
C ASP A 210 13.34 10.53 -7.71
N PRO A 211 14.39 9.80 -8.14
CA PRO A 211 15.22 9.03 -7.24
C PRO A 211 15.93 9.88 -6.17
N SER A 212 16.17 11.18 -6.45
CA SER A 212 16.84 12.08 -5.51
C SER A 212 16.02 12.40 -4.26
N ILE A 213 14.70 12.27 -4.33
CA ILE A 213 13.78 12.48 -3.19
C ILE A 213 13.81 11.27 -2.23
N SER A 214 14.40 10.15 -2.66
CA SER A 214 14.49 8.97 -1.80
C SER A 214 15.37 9.25 -0.58
N THR A 215 14.77 9.16 0.62
CA THR A 215 15.49 9.27 1.89
C THR A 215 16.14 7.94 2.34
N SER A 216 16.28 6.97 1.43
CA SER A 216 16.97 5.72 1.71
C SER A 216 18.47 5.97 1.72
N GLU A 217 18.98 6.42 2.86
CA GLU A 217 20.43 6.44 3.08
C GLU A 217 20.97 5.02 2.93
N GLN A 218 22.01 4.85 2.12
CA GLN A 218 22.83 3.64 2.12
C GLN A 218 23.57 3.61 3.46
N GLY A 219 22.96 3.00 4.44
CA GLY A 219 23.55 2.84 5.78
C GLY A 219 24.10 1.44 5.96
N ASN A 220 24.92 1.25 6.99
CA ASN A 220 25.59 0.00 7.37
C ASN A 220 24.67 -1.22 7.26
N GLN A 221 25.23 -2.36 6.88
CA GLN A 221 24.55 -3.65 6.86
C GLN A 221 23.96 -3.94 8.25
N PHE A 222 22.66 -4.17 8.29
CA PHE A 222 21.99 -4.64 9.49
C PHE A 222 21.99 -6.16 9.52
N THR A 223 22.32 -6.74 10.66
CA THR A 223 22.02 -8.14 10.93
C THR A 223 20.53 -8.21 11.28
N TYR A 224 19.74 -8.82 10.40
CA TYR A 224 18.31 -9.02 10.65
C TYR A 224 18.06 -10.25 11.51
N PRO A 225 16.96 -10.29 12.29
CA PRO A 225 16.38 -11.53 12.74
C PRO A 225 16.10 -12.48 11.55
N SER A 226 16.27 -13.78 11.76
CA SER A 226 16.08 -14.79 10.71
C SER A 226 14.69 -14.72 10.05
N SER A 227 13.67 -14.41 10.84
CA SER A 227 12.29 -14.24 10.38
C SER A 227 12.15 -13.13 9.35
N ILE A 228 12.80 -11.99 9.57
CA ILE A 228 12.79 -10.85 8.64
C ILE A 228 13.54 -11.19 7.36
N ASN A 229 14.71 -11.83 7.47
CA ASN A 229 15.47 -12.27 6.30
C ASN A 229 14.66 -13.24 5.44
N SER A 230 13.99 -14.21 6.05
CA SER A 230 13.17 -15.20 5.34
C SER A 230 11.98 -14.53 4.65
N LEU A 231 11.32 -13.60 5.34
CA LEU A 231 10.18 -12.87 4.79
C LEU A 231 10.61 -11.95 3.64
N GLU A 232 11.73 -11.24 3.79
CA GLU A 232 12.27 -10.38 2.73
C GLU A 232 12.65 -11.21 1.49
N LYS A 233 13.33 -12.35 1.67
CA LYS A 233 13.65 -13.27 0.57
C LYS A 233 12.39 -13.76 -0.15
N LYS A 234 11.35 -14.18 0.59
CA LYS A 234 10.07 -14.61 0.02
C LYS A 234 9.45 -13.53 -0.85
N ILE A 235 9.41 -12.28 -0.38
CA ILE A 235 8.86 -11.16 -1.14
C ILE A 235 9.62 -10.93 -2.44
N TYR A 236 10.95 -10.88 -2.38
CA TYR A 236 11.76 -10.61 -3.58
C TYR A 236 11.75 -11.80 -4.55
N SER A 237 11.55 -13.05 -4.09
CA SER A 237 11.27 -14.18 -4.97
C SER A 237 9.95 -13.98 -5.73
N LEU A 238 8.87 -13.61 -5.02
CA LEU A 238 7.59 -13.31 -5.64
C LEU A 238 7.69 -12.16 -6.67
N ILE A 239 8.42 -11.10 -6.37
CA ILE A 239 8.64 -10.01 -7.33
C ILE A 239 9.31 -10.53 -8.59
N ASN A 240 10.37 -11.32 -8.47
CA ASN A 240 11.09 -11.87 -9.62
C ASN A 240 10.27 -12.87 -10.46
N GLU A 241 9.26 -13.50 -9.88
CA GLU A 241 8.37 -14.43 -10.58
C GLU A 241 7.29 -13.69 -11.41
N TYR A 242 6.95 -12.46 -11.02
CA TYR A 242 5.87 -11.66 -11.63
C TYR A 242 6.36 -10.48 -12.49
N THR A 243 7.67 -10.21 -12.53
CA THR A 243 8.30 -9.21 -13.42
C THR A 243 9.03 -9.88 -14.59
#